data_8686f009caa67097065675dcaf9dd1f6
#
_entry.id   8686f009caa67097065675dcaf9dd1f6
#
_cell.length_a   1.000
_cell.length_b   1.000
_cell.length_c   1.000
_cell.angle_alpha   90.00
_cell.angle_beta   90.00
_cell.angle_gamma   90.00
#
_symmetry.space_group_name_H-M   'P 1'
#
loop_
_entity.id
_entity.type
_entity.pdbx_description
1 polymer ?
#
loop_
_entity_poly.entity_id
_entity_poly.type
_entity_poly.pdbx_seq_one_letter_code
_entity_poly.pdbx_strand_id
1 'polypeptide(L)'
;MGQLIAIEGADGVGKATTAGMLCETLNAMGHSAVVISFPRYGHTVGGVTIGRFLAGDMPVPVTPKAAAVLYALDRLESRDEILKARATHDVVVFDRYVASNMAYQGAKLDGDAGDLLAWIAALETGQFALPVPDLNIYLDTPWDLARALILQKAQRSYTDRSFDEHESDAALQLRVRDMYARIAQAGLLGNWETVQASADGEMRASATIVAEIIGHIGLDAR
;
A
#
# COMPACT_ATOMS: atom_id res chain seq x y z
N MET A 1 20.26 8.87 -6.77
CA MET A 1 19.49 8.00 -5.88
C MET A 1 18.23 7.60 -6.60
N GLY A 2 17.82 6.33 -6.51
CA GLY A 2 16.62 5.84 -7.15
C GLY A 2 15.34 6.52 -6.66
N GLN A 3 14.34 6.56 -7.53
CA GLN A 3 13.00 7.06 -7.18
C GLN A 3 12.25 6.03 -6.32
N LEU A 4 11.51 6.51 -5.34
CA LEU A 4 10.63 5.69 -4.48
C LEU A 4 9.18 5.95 -4.90
N ILE A 5 8.51 4.92 -5.40
CA ILE A 5 7.11 4.99 -5.86
C ILE A 5 6.26 4.07 -4.97
N ALA A 6 5.26 4.61 -4.30
CA ALA A 6 4.34 3.81 -3.50
C ALA A 6 3.02 3.60 -4.24
N ILE A 7 2.59 2.35 -4.37
CA ILE A 7 1.28 1.98 -4.91
C ILE A 7 0.34 1.74 -3.73
N GLU A 8 -0.66 2.59 -3.59
CA GLU A 8 -1.55 2.68 -2.45
C GLU A 8 -3.02 2.51 -2.86
N GLY A 9 -3.88 2.16 -1.93
CA GLY A 9 -5.31 1.97 -2.16
C GLY A 9 -5.93 0.89 -1.26
N ALA A 10 -7.24 0.78 -1.26
CA ALA A 10 -8.01 -0.20 -0.48
C ALA A 10 -7.72 -1.65 -0.93
N ASP A 11 -8.30 -2.64 -0.25
CA ASP A 11 -8.11 -4.04 -0.65
C ASP A 11 -8.86 -4.34 -1.96
N GLY A 12 -8.31 -5.29 -2.74
CA GLY A 12 -8.90 -5.71 -4.01
C GLY A 12 -8.67 -4.80 -5.22
N VAL A 13 -8.04 -3.63 -5.06
CA VAL A 13 -7.86 -2.65 -6.16
C VAL A 13 -6.72 -3.00 -7.15
N GLY A 14 -6.01 -4.12 -6.95
CA GLY A 14 -4.97 -4.58 -7.89
C GLY A 14 -3.56 -4.06 -7.62
N LYS A 15 -3.25 -3.52 -6.42
CA LYS A 15 -1.93 -2.97 -6.08
C LYS A 15 -0.76 -3.88 -6.39
N ALA A 16 -0.77 -5.13 -5.89
CA ALA A 16 0.32 -6.09 -6.09
C ALA A 16 0.55 -6.39 -7.58
N THR A 17 -0.53 -6.55 -8.35
CA THR A 17 -0.47 -6.76 -9.80
C THR A 17 0.12 -5.54 -10.51
N THR A 18 -0.33 -4.35 -10.13
CA THR A 18 0.17 -3.09 -10.70
C THR A 18 1.64 -2.86 -10.35
N ALA A 19 2.05 -3.08 -9.09
CA ALA A 19 3.44 -2.94 -8.67
C ALA A 19 4.37 -3.93 -9.38
N GLY A 20 3.96 -5.19 -9.50
CA GLY A 20 4.72 -6.20 -10.24
C GLY A 20 4.87 -5.84 -11.72
N MET A 21 3.77 -5.53 -12.40
CA MET A 21 3.79 -5.18 -13.82
C MET A 21 4.54 -3.86 -14.08
N LEU A 22 4.44 -2.87 -13.20
CA LEU A 22 5.20 -1.62 -13.29
C LEU A 22 6.71 -1.92 -13.23
N CYS A 23 7.13 -2.74 -12.27
CA CYS A 23 8.52 -3.16 -12.12
C CYS A 23 9.03 -3.90 -13.37
N GLU A 24 8.27 -4.86 -13.89
CA GLU A 24 8.60 -5.61 -15.11
C GLU A 24 8.73 -4.68 -16.32
N THR A 25 7.78 -3.74 -16.48
CA THR A 25 7.78 -2.79 -17.60
C THR A 25 8.98 -1.84 -17.52
N LEU A 26 9.29 -1.29 -16.34
CA LEU A 26 10.45 -0.44 -16.15
C LEU A 26 11.76 -1.18 -16.46
N ASN A 27 11.89 -2.43 -16.01
CA ASN A 27 13.05 -3.25 -16.35
C ASN A 27 13.16 -3.51 -17.87
N ALA A 28 12.04 -3.76 -18.56
CA ALA A 28 12.00 -3.92 -20.01
C ALA A 28 12.35 -2.62 -20.76
N MET A 29 12.09 -1.46 -20.16
CA MET A 29 12.49 -0.14 -20.68
C MET A 29 13.97 0.20 -20.40
N GLY A 30 14.73 -0.68 -19.73
CA GLY A 30 16.15 -0.50 -19.42
C GLY A 30 16.45 0.18 -18.08
N HIS A 31 15.43 0.42 -17.23
CA HIS A 31 15.62 0.91 -15.87
C HIS A 31 15.71 -0.24 -14.88
N SER A 32 16.66 -0.17 -13.95
CA SER A 32 16.69 -1.14 -12.85
C SER A 32 15.57 -0.85 -11.84
N ALA A 33 14.58 -1.73 -11.73
CA ALA A 33 13.47 -1.58 -10.82
C ALA A 33 13.30 -2.80 -9.92
N VAL A 34 12.83 -2.59 -8.68
CA VAL A 34 12.56 -3.65 -7.70
C VAL A 34 11.26 -3.34 -6.93
N VAL A 35 10.51 -4.40 -6.55
CA VAL A 35 9.32 -4.29 -5.71
C VAL A 35 9.66 -4.68 -4.27
N ILE A 36 9.19 -3.87 -3.32
CA ILE A 36 9.17 -4.21 -1.88
C ILE A 36 7.72 -4.12 -1.41
N SER A 37 7.16 -5.25 -0.96
CA SER A 37 5.76 -5.31 -0.52
C SER A 37 5.66 -5.32 1.01
N PHE A 38 4.64 -4.65 1.54
CA PHE A 38 4.29 -4.65 2.96
C PHE A 38 2.83 -5.08 3.17
N PRO A 39 2.52 -5.80 4.29
CA PRO A 39 3.44 -6.26 5.33
C PRO A 39 4.34 -7.42 4.90
N ARG A 40 5.51 -7.52 5.51
CA ARG A 40 6.52 -8.55 5.23
C ARG A 40 6.30 -9.78 6.12
N TYR A 41 5.21 -10.47 5.89
CA TYR A 41 4.83 -11.68 6.62
C TYR A 41 5.96 -12.72 6.61
N GLY A 42 6.40 -13.16 7.78
CA GLY A 42 7.44 -14.18 7.91
C GLY A 42 8.90 -13.68 7.77
N HIS A 43 9.12 -12.38 7.51
CA HIS A 43 10.47 -11.82 7.33
C HIS A 43 10.89 -10.89 8.49
N THR A 44 9.95 -10.23 9.14
CA THR A 44 10.18 -9.27 10.22
C THR A 44 9.35 -9.66 11.44
N VAL A 45 9.75 -9.21 12.64
CA VAL A 45 8.95 -9.40 13.87
C VAL A 45 7.61 -8.67 13.72
N GLY A 46 7.65 -7.44 13.16
CA GLY A 46 6.45 -6.67 12.83
C GLY A 46 5.53 -7.44 11.90
N GLY A 47 6.04 -7.92 10.77
CA GLY A 47 5.27 -8.66 9.76
C GLY A 47 4.66 -9.96 10.29
N VAL A 48 5.42 -10.76 11.07
CA VAL A 48 4.91 -11.97 11.74
C VAL A 48 3.77 -11.62 12.70
N THR A 49 3.95 -10.56 13.50
CA THR A 49 2.93 -10.13 14.47
C THR A 49 1.67 -9.59 13.79
N ILE A 50 1.83 -8.86 12.67
CA ILE A 50 0.70 -8.41 11.83
C ILE A 50 -0.07 -9.62 11.29
N GLY A 51 0.64 -10.65 10.81
CA GLY A 51 -0.01 -11.88 10.34
C GLY A 51 -0.89 -12.53 11.40
N ARG A 52 -0.40 -12.63 12.64
CA ARG A 52 -1.19 -13.13 13.78
C ARG A 52 -2.37 -12.22 14.15
N PHE A 53 -2.14 -10.90 14.09
CA PHE A 53 -3.21 -9.91 14.34
C PHE A 53 -4.34 -10.04 13.32
N LEU A 54 -4.02 -10.13 12.02
CA LEU A 54 -5.01 -10.26 10.96
C LEU A 54 -5.72 -11.61 10.95
N ALA A 55 -5.07 -12.66 11.48
CA ALA A 55 -5.68 -13.97 11.69
C ALA A 55 -6.56 -14.06 12.96
N GLY A 56 -6.70 -12.95 13.73
CA GLY A 56 -7.42 -12.96 15.00
C GLY A 56 -6.68 -13.71 16.13
N ASP A 57 -5.41 -14.08 15.96
CA ASP A 57 -4.59 -14.84 16.92
C ASP A 57 -3.80 -13.91 17.86
N MET A 58 -4.50 -12.94 18.45
CA MET A 58 -3.92 -12.07 19.47
C MET A 58 -4.59 -12.32 20.82
N PRO A 59 -3.82 -12.36 21.93
CA PRO A 59 -4.36 -12.70 23.26
C PRO A 59 -5.30 -11.60 23.82
N VAL A 60 -5.24 -10.40 23.26
CA VAL A 60 -6.04 -9.24 23.64
C VAL A 60 -6.39 -8.40 22.41
N PRO A 61 -7.48 -7.61 22.44
CA PRO A 61 -7.82 -6.71 21.34
C PRO A 61 -6.70 -5.71 21.04
N VAL A 62 -6.40 -5.52 19.75
CA VAL A 62 -5.37 -4.57 19.28
C VAL A 62 -6.04 -3.25 18.89
N THR A 63 -5.68 -2.17 19.59
CA THR A 63 -6.20 -0.83 19.27
C THR A 63 -5.60 -0.32 17.95
N PRO A 64 -6.26 0.64 17.25
CA PRO A 64 -5.72 1.23 16.03
C PRO A 64 -4.29 1.77 16.21
N LYS A 65 -3.99 2.42 17.34
CA LYS A 65 -2.66 2.94 17.62
C LYS A 65 -1.62 1.84 17.85
N ALA A 66 -2.00 0.73 18.51
CA ALA A 66 -1.12 -0.43 18.68
C ALA A 66 -0.85 -1.12 17.33
N ALA A 67 -1.87 -1.31 16.50
CA ALA A 67 -1.71 -1.82 15.15
C ALA A 67 -0.79 -0.91 14.32
N ALA A 68 -0.94 0.42 14.42
CA ALA A 68 -0.06 1.36 13.74
C ALA A 68 1.43 1.14 14.09
N VAL A 69 1.74 0.86 15.37
CA VAL A 69 3.12 0.53 15.80
C VAL A 69 3.61 -0.77 15.15
N LEU A 70 2.78 -1.80 15.06
CA LEU A 70 3.18 -3.07 14.43
C LEU A 70 3.53 -2.89 12.96
N TYR A 71 2.71 -2.14 12.20
CA TYR A 71 2.99 -1.82 10.80
C TYR A 71 4.24 -0.93 10.64
N ALA A 72 4.45 0.01 11.56
CA ALA A 72 5.64 0.84 11.57
C ALA A 72 6.91 0.03 11.90
N LEU A 73 6.82 -0.93 12.84
CA LEU A 73 7.91 -1.83 13.19
C LEU A 73 8.35 -2.68 12.00
N ASP A 74 7.41 -3.25 11.25
CA ASP A 74 7.70 -4.03 10.04
C ASP A 74 8.56 -3.23 9.04
N ARG A 75 8.22 -1.96 8.83
CA ARG A 75 8.99 -1.06 7.95
C ARG A 75 10.32 -0.63 8.56
N LEU A 76 10.37 -0.40 9.87
CA LEU A 76 11.63 -0.08 10.57
C LEU A 76 12.65 -1.21 10.39
N GLU A 77 12.24 -2.47 10.60
CA GLU A 77 13.09 -3.64 10.43
C GLU A 77 13.54 -3.85 8.96
N SER A 78 12.79 -3.29 8.03
CA SER A 78 13.10 -3.33 6.58
C SER A 78 13.87 -2.11 6.09
N ARG A 79 14.15 -1.12 6.95
CA ARG A 79 14.71 0.19 6.57
C ARG A 79 16.03 0.10 5.80
N ASP A 80 16.95 -0.72 6.28
CA ASP A 80 18.27 -0.84 5.64
C ASP A 80 18.17 -1.46 4.25
N GLU A 81 17.26 -2.41 4.05
CA GLU A 81 16.95 -2.99 2.73
C GLU A 81 16.34 -1.94 1.79
N ILE A 82 15.41 -1.11 2.28
CA ILE A 82 14.83 0.01 1.51
C ILE A 82 15.93 0.97 1.06
N LEU A 83 16.80 1.39 1.97
CA LEU A 83 17.89 2.33 1.67
C LEU A 83 18.91 1.73 0.70
N LYS A 84 19.23 0.45 0.85
CA LYS A 84 20.09 -0.29 -0.09
C LYS A 84 19.44 -0.38 -1.47
N ALA A 85 18.16 -0.75 -1.54
CA ALA A 85 17.43 -0.81 -2.80
C ALA A 85 17.42 0.55 -3.52
N ARG A 86 17.16 1.64 -2.80
CA ARG A 86 17.20 3.02 -3.32
C ARG A 86 18.58 3.42 -3.84
N ALA A 87 19.65 2.89 -3.24
CA ALA A 87 21.02 3.19 -3.65
C ALA A 87 21.45 2.40 -4.90
N THR A 88 20.83 1.25 -5.17
CA THR A 88 21.28 0.29 -6.20
C THR A 88 20.32 0.14 -7.39
N HIS A 89 19.13 0.72 -7.33
CA HIS A 89 18.13 0.67 -8.41
C HIS A 89 17.71 2.07 -8.83
N ASP A 90 17.27 2.21 -10.08
CA ASP A 90 16.71 3.45 -10.58
C ASP A 90 15.33 3.73 -9.96
N VAL A 91 14.53 2.67 -9.72
CA VAL A 91 13.19 2.77 -9.13
C VAL A 91 12.97 1.68 -8.08
N VAL A 92 12.44 2.05 -6.92
CA VAL A 92 11.90 1.11 -5.93
C VAL A 92 10.39 1.32 -5.86
N VAL A 93 9.63 0.27 -6.17
CA VAL A 93 8.18 0.27 -6.12
C VAL A 93 7.72 -0.38 -4.82
N PHE A 94 6.97 0.34 -4.01
CA PHE A 94 6.32 -0.22 -2.83
C PHE A 94 4.90 -0.69 -3.17
N ASP A 95 4.58 -1.96 -2.89
CA ASP A 95 3.21 -2.41 -2.77
C ASP A 95 2.78 -2.19 -1.32
N ARG A 96 2.06 -1.09 -1.06
CA ARG A 96 1.77 -0.49 0.25
C ARG A 96 3.01 0.10 0.93
N TYR A 97 2.80 1.23 1.61
CA TYR A 97 3.83 1.86 2.42
C TYR A 97 3.20 2.57 3.64
N VAL A 98 3.75 3.69 4.06
CA VAL A 98 3.30 4.42 5.27
C VAL A 98 1.84 4.87 5.16
N ALA A 99 1.40 5.31 3.98
CA ALA A 99 0.02 5.77 3.78
C ALA A 99 -1.02 4.67 3.99
N SER A 100 -0.68 3.40 3.73
CA SER A 100 -1.53 2.26 4.09
C SER A 100 -1.81 2.20 5.60
N ASN A 101 -0.79 2.39 6.44
CA ASN A 101 -0.96 2.43 7.89
C ASN A 101 -1.90 3.58 8.30
N MET A 102 -1.66 4.78 7.75
CA MET A 102 -2.51 5.94 8.02
C MET A 102 -3.97 5.68 7.61
N ALA A 103 -4.20 5.17 6.40
CA ALA A 103 -5.54 4.95 5.87
C ALA A 103 -6.33 3.91 6.69
N TYR A 104 -5.72 2.76 6.97
CA TYR A 104 -6.39 1.67 7.70
C TYR A 104 -6.62 2.00 9.18
N GLN A 105 -5.68 2.64 9.86
CA GLN A 105 -5.86 2.98 11.27
C GLN A 105 -6.76 4.21 11.42
N GLY A 106 -6.66 5.19 10.54
CA GLY A 106 -7.56 6.34 10.51
C GLY A 106 -9.01 5.95 10.26
N ALA A 107 -9.25 5.01 9.34
CA ALA A 107 -10.58 4.51 9.01
C ALA A 107 -11.29 3.77 10.18
N LYS A 108 -10.55 3.34 11.20
CA LYS A 108 -11.11 2.67 12.39
C LYS A 108 -11.56 3.64 13.49
N LEU A 109 -11.26 4.92 13.35
CA LEU A 109 -11.66 5.92 14.32
C LEU A 109 -13.06 6.46 13.99
N ASP A 110 -13.84 6.74 15.06
CA ASP A 110 -15.07 7.48 14.96
C ASP A 110 -14.74 8.98 15.06
N GLY A 111 -14.78 9.70 13.94
CA GLY A 111 -14.53 11.14 13.88
C GLY A 111 -13.23 11.53 13.19
N ASP A 112 -12.58 12.60 13.70
CA ASP A 112 -11.36 13.12 13.08
C ASP A 112 -10.14 12.24 13.39
N ALA A 113 -9.45 11.83 12.34
CA ALA A 113 -8.25 11.01 12.41
C ALA A 113 -6.95 11.83 12.35
N GLY A 114 -7.02 13.16 12.21
CA GLY A 114 -5.88 14.02 11.92
C GLY A 114 -4.70 13.84 12.87
N ASP A 115 -4.96 13.78 14.18
CA ASP A 115 -3.91 13.57 15.18
C ASP A 115 -3.23 12.19 15.03
N LEU A 116 -3.99 11.13 14.71
CA LEU A 116 -3.41 9.80 14.50
C LEU A 116 -2.57 9.77 13.23
N LEU A 117 -3.06 10.38 12.15
CA LEU A 117 -2.31 10.45 10.88
C LEU A 117 -1.00 11.21 11.05
N ALA A 118 -1.03 12.37 11.71
CA ALA A 118 0.16 13.16 12.01
C ALA A 118 1.16 12.37 12.89
N TRP A 119 0.64 11.65 13.89
CA TRP A 119 1.47 10.85 14.78
C TRP A 119 2.12 9.67 14.03
N ILE A 120 1.41 8.96 13.13
CA ILE A 120 1.98 7.89 12.30
C ILE A 120 3.08 8.45 11.40
N ALA A 121 2.83 9.57 10.74
CA ALA A 121 3.81 10.22 9.88
C ALA A 121 5.09 10.58 10.67
N ALA A 122 4.93 11.22 11.84
CA ALA A 122 6.05 11.60 12.71
C ALA A 122 6.84 10.38 13.24
N LEU A 123 6.14 9.29 13.57
CA LEU A 123 6.78 8.04 14.01
C LEU A 123 7.62 7.43 12.88
N GLU A 124 7.01 7.24 11.71
CA GLU A 124 7.64 6.48 10.64
C GLU A 124 8.68 7.28 9.87
N THR A 125 8.34 8.50 9.43
CA THR A 125 9.27 9.31 8.63
C THR A 125 10.18 10.19 9.49
N GLY A 126 9.78 10.50 10.71
CA GLY A 126 10.58 11.27 11.67
C GLY A 126 11.47 10.36 12.53
N GLN A 127 10.88 9.64 13.50
CA GLN A 127 11.67 8.87 14.48
C GLN A 127 12.37 7.66 13.88
N PHE A 128 11.69 6.91 12.98
CA PHE A 128 12.28 5.75 12.31
C PHE A 128 13.07 6.15 11.06
N ALA A 129 13.01 7.41 10.66
CA ALA A 129 13.69 7.96 9.49
C ALA A 129 13.49 7.11 8.22
N LEU A 130 12.26 6.61 8.04
CA LEU A 130 11.89 5.95 6.80
C LEU A 130 11.81 7.00 5.67
N PRO A 131 12.33 6.71 4.48
CA PRO A 131 12.28 7.67 3.39
C PRO A 131 10.84 7.91 2.93
N VAL A 132 10.50 9.17 2.68
CA VAL A 132 9.23 9.56 2.07
C VAL A 132 9.27 9.18 0.58
N PRO A 133 8.20 8.59 0.01
CA PRO A 133 8.12 8.33 -1.43
C PRO A 133 8.24 9.61 -2.24
N ASP A 134 8.93 9.53 -3.38
CA ASP A 134 9.01 10.64 -4.33
C ASP A 134 7.65 10.85 -5.01
N LEU A 135 6.88 9.74 -5.18
CA LEU A 135 5.50 9.75 -5.70
C LEU A 135 4.69 8.63 -5.05
N ASN A 136 3.48 8.97 -4.60
CA ASN A 136 2.46 8.02 -4.17
C ASN A 136 1.39 7.92 -5.27
N ILE A 137 1.05 6.72 -5.68
CA ILE A 137 -0.03 6.42 -6.63
C ILE A 137 -1.22 5.87 -5.85
N TYR A 138 -2.30 6.64 -5.77
CA TYR A 138 -3.55 6.17 -5.23
C TYR A 138 -4.36 5.48 -6.33
N LEU A 139 -4.46 4.14 -6.27
CA LEU A 139 -5.36 3.37 -7.13
C LEU A 139 -6.77 3.46 -6.56
N ASP A 140 -7.58 4.32 -7.17
CA ASP A 140 -8.99 4.45 -6.78
C ASP A 140 -9.87 3.48 -7.57
N THR A 141 -10.63 2.68 -6.83
CA THR A 141 -11.55 1.68 -7.40
C THR A 141 -12.85 1.69 -6.62
N PRO A 142 -14.02 1.73 -7.28
CA PRO A 142 -15.30 1.55 -6.61
C PRO A 142 -15.34 0.22 -5.86
N TRP A 143 -15.93 0.25 -4.66
CA TRP A 143 -15.95 -0.91 -3.76
C TRP A 143 -16.53 -2.18 -4.39
N ASP A 144 -17.62 -2.04 -5.17
CA ASP A 144 -18.27 -3.20 -5.81
C ASP A 144 -17.33 -3.96 -6.75
N LEU A 145 -16.49 -3.24 -7.49
CA LEU A 145 -15.49 -3.83 -8.37
C LEU A 145 -14.32 -4.43 -7.57
N ALA A 146 -13.84 -3.72 -6.55
CA ALA A 146 -12.78 -4.22 -5.67
C ALA A 146 -13.21 -5.51 -4.96
N ARG A 147 -14.45 -5.55 -4.44
CA ARG A 147 -15.04 -6.74 -3.82
C ARG A 147 -15.11 -7.93 -4.77
N ALA A 148 -15.53 -7.70 -6.02
CA ALA A 148 -15.56 -8.76 -7.03
C ALA A 148 -14.18 -9.39 -7.26
N LEU A 149 -13.12 -8.58 -7.29
CA LEU A 149 -11.74 -9.07 -7.43
C LEU A 149 -11.26 -9.85 -6.19
N ILE A 150 -11.61 -9.42 -4.97
CA ILE A 150 -11.33 -10.16 -3.73
C ILE A 150 -11.96 -11.55 -3.79
N LEU A 151 -13.25 -11.63 -4.16
CA LEU A 151 -13.98 -12.91 -4.26
C LEU A 151 -13.37 -13.83 -5.34
N GLN A 152 -12.99 -13.29 -6.50
CA GLN A 152 -12.33 -14.08 -7.55
C GLN A 152 -10.96 -14.63 -7.11
N LYS A 153 -10.19 -13.84 -6.37
CA LYS A 153 -8.89 -14.26 -5.82
C LYS A 153 -9.08 -15.38 -4.79
N ALA A 154 -10.04 -15.25 -3.90
CA ALA A 154 -10.36 -16.26 -2.90
C ALA A 154 -10.78 -17.60 -3.54
N GLN A 155 -11.56 -17.58 -4.63
CA GLN A 155 -11.95 -18.79 -5.37
C GLN A 155 -10.78 -19.50 -6.06
N ARG A 156 -9.72 -18.77 -6.45
CA ARG A 156 -8.53 -19.34 -7.09
C ARG A 156 -7.53 -19.91 -6.10
N SER A 157 -7.49 -19.40 -4.87
CA SER A 157 -6.64 -19.92 -3.81
C SER A 157 -7.39 -21.00 -3.04
N TYR A 158 -7.23 -22.28 -3.44
CA TYR A 158 -7.69 -23.46 -2.70
C TYR A 158 -7.00 -23.66 -1.35
N THR A 159 -6.47 -22.63 -0.75
CA THR A 159 -5.80 -22.67 0.56
C THR A 159 -6.78 -22.21 1.62
N ASP A 160 -6.92 -23.02 2.69
CA ASP A 160 -7.63 -22.77 3.97
C ASP A 160 -7.16 -21.52 4.74
N ARG A 161 -6.79 -20.44 4.04
CA ARG A 161 -6.57 -19.16 4.70
C ARG A 161 -7.93 -18.50 4.90
N SER A 162 -8.36 -18.48 6.16
CA SER A 162 -9.42 -17.59 6.63
C SER A 162 -9.26 -16.22 5.96
N PHE A 163 -10.35 -15.69 5.39
CA PHE A 163 -10.44 -14.32 4.94
C PHE A 163 -9.88 -13.42 6.03
N ASP A 164 -8.98 -12.50 5.68
CA ASP A 164 -8.60 -11.42 6.55
C ASP A 164 -9.88 -10.71 7.00
N GLU A 165 -10.10 -10.57 8.32
CA GLU A 165 -11.31 -9.92 8.86
C GLU A 165 -11.52 -8.54 8.24
N HIS A 166 -10.44 -7.86 7.82
CA HIS A 166 -10.51 -6.55 7.18
C HIS A 166 -10.97 -6.60 5.72
N GLU A 167 -10.65 -7.65 4.97
CA GLU A 167 -11.11 -7.81 3.58
C GLU A 167 -12.61 -8.09 3.50
N SER A 168 -13.22 -8.65 4.56
CA SER A 168 -14.64 -8.96 4.61
C SER A 168 -15.52 -7.80 5.07
N ASP A 169 -14.98 -6.79 5.75
CA ASP A 169 -15.72 -5.63 6.27
C ASP A 169 -15.89 -4.53 5.21
N ALA A 170 -17.01 -4.59 4.49
CA ALA A 170 -17.36 -3.59 3.47
C ALA A 170 -17.39 -2.15 4.00
N ALA A 171 -17.87 -1.95 5.24
CA ALA A 171 -17.96 -0.63 5.83
C ALA A 171 -16.56 -0.07 6.15
N LEU A 172 -15.65 -0.93 6.61
CA LEU A 172 -14.26 -0.54 6.81
C LEU A 172 -13.58 -0.20 5.48
N GLN A 173 -13.77 -1.01 4.44
CA GLN A 173 -13.13 -0.77 3.14
C GLN A 173 -13.60 0.53 2.48
N LEU A 174 -14.86 0.90 2.62
CA LEU A 174 -15.37 2.21 2.19
C LEU A 174 -14.70 3.35 2.95
N ARG A 175 -14.60 3.26 4.28
CA ARG A 175 -13.89 4.27 5.08
C ARG A 175 -12.40 4.34 4.75
N VAL A 176 -11.76 3.21 4.46
CA VAL A 176 -10.36 3.16 4.03
C VAL A 176 -10.18 3.89 2.68
N ARG A 177 -11.07 3.64 1.71
CA ARG A 177 -11.07 4.35 0.42
C ARG A 177 -11.20 5.86 0.61
N ASP A 178 -12.16 6.31 1.43
CA ASP A 178 -12.34 7.72 1.75
C ASP A 178 -11.12 8.32 2.44
N MET A 179 -10.48 7.56 3.33
CA MET A 179 -9.28 8.00 4.03
C MET A 179 -8.10 8.16 3.07
N TYR A 180 -7.89 7.24 2.13
CA TYR A 180 -6.88 7.40 1.09
C TYR A 180 -7.13 8.65 0.23
N ALA A 181 -8.37 8.90 -0.17
CA ALA A 181 -8.72 10.10 -0.92
C ALA A 181 -8.37 11.39 -0.14
N ARG A 182 -8.65 11.43 1.17
CA ARG A 182 -8.28 12.57 2.04
C ARG A 182 -6.76 12.72 2.18
N ILE A 183 -6.02 11.62 2.39
CA ILE A 183 -4.56 11.63 2.51
C ILE A 183 -3.93 12.15 1.20
N ALA A 184 -4.39 11.67 0.06
CA ALA A 184 -3.90 12.10 -1.25
C ALA A 184 -4.23 13.57 -1.53
N GLN A 185 -5.47 14.00 -1.28
CA GLN A 185 -5.90 15.40 -1.45
C GLN A 185 -5.12 16.37 -0.55
N ALA A 186 -4.79 15.94 0.67
CA ALA A 186 -4.01 16.74 1.61
C ALA A 186 -2.50 16.72 1.32
N GLY A 187 -2.02 15.92 0.35
CA GLY A 187 -0.61 15.79 0.01
C GLY A 187 0.25 15.23 1.16
N LEU A 188 -0.34 14.42 2.05
CA LEU A 188 0.42 13.85 3.17
C LEU A 188 1.43 12.83 2.65
N LEU A 189 2.65 12.88 3.18
CA LEU A 189 3.76 12.01 2.77
C LEU A 189 4.26 12.25 1.33
N GLY A 190 4.18 13.47 0.81
CA GLY A 190 4.78 13.86 -0.46
C GLY A 190 3.80 14.02 -1.61
N ASN A 191 4.26 13.80 -2.83
CA ASN A 191 3.45 13.96 -4.03
C ASN A 191 2.48 12.79 -4.24
N TRP A 192 1.30 13.10 -4.77
CA TRP A 192 0.26 12.13 -5.04
C TRP A 192 -0.29 12.28 -6.46
N GLU A 193 -0.54 11.13 -7.09
CA GLU A 193 -1.37 11.02 -8.29
C GLU A 193 -2.48 10.01 -8.04
N THR A 194 -3.70 10.34 -8.44
CA THR A 194 -4.84 9.44 -8.35
C THR A 194 -5.09 8.81 -9.70
N VAL A 195 -4.93 7.50 -9.77
CA VAL A 195 -5.19 6.70 -10.98
C VAL A 195 -6.48 5.93 -10.80
N GLN A 196 -7.46 6.20 -11.65
CA GLN A 196 -8.71 5.45 -11.67
C GLN A 196 -8.43 4.04 -12.21
N ALA A 197 -8.61 3.02 -11.37
CA ALA A 197 -8.40 1.64 -11.80
C ALA A 197 -9.61 1.05 -12.56
N SER A 198 -10.70 1.81 -12.68
CA SER A 198 -11.91 1.43 -13.44
C SER A 198 -12.37 2.54 -14.36
N ALA A 199 -13.08 2.17 -15.43
CA ALA A 199 -13.78 3.07 -16.34
C ALA A 199 -15.07 2.38 -16.80
N ASP A 200 -16.14 3.14 -16.97
CA ASP A 200 -17.45 2.65 -17.48
C ASP A 200 -18.01 1.43 -16.71
N GLY A 201 -17.73 1.36 -15.40
CA GLY A 201 -18.17 0.27 -14.54
C GLY A 201 -17.35 -1.02 -14.62
N GLU A 202 -16.24 -1.02 -15.34
CA GLU A 202 -15.34 -2.17 -15.50
C GLU A 202 -13.92 -1.83 -15.07
N MET A 203 -13.15 -2.85 -14.69
CA MET A 203 -11.73 -2.68 -14.40
C MET A 203 -10.94 -2.38 -15.67
N ARG A 204 -10.10 -1.37 -15.62
CA ARG A 204 -9.17 -1.06 -16.71
C ARG A 204 -8.09 -2.14 -16.81
N ALA A 205 -7.58 -2.37 -18.01
CA ALA A 205 -6.46 -3.27 -18.21
C ALA A 205 -5.23 -2.79 -17.40
N SER A 206 -4.58 -3.71 -16.67
CA SER A 206 -3.40 -3.38 -15.86
C SER A 206 -2.29 -2.70 -16.67
N ALA A 207 -2.11 -3.10 -17.94
CA ALA A 207 -1.14 -2.45 -18.82
C ALA A 207 -1.45 -0.96 -19.09
N THR A 208 -2.73 -0.58 -19.21
CA THR A 208 -3.16 0.81 -19.37
C THR A 208 -2.89 1.62 -18.10
N ILE A 209 -3.18 1.05 -16.93
CA ILE A 209 -2.89 1.66 -15.62
C ILE A 209 -1.39 1.88 -15.46
N VAL A 210 -0.57 0.87 -15.77
CA VAL A 210 0.90 0.95 -15.68
C VAL A 210 1.46 2.00 -16.64
N ALA A 211 0.97 2.09 -17.87
CA ALA A 211 1.39 3.11 -18.83
C ALA A 211 1.10 4.53 -18.33
N GLU A 212 -0.08 4.76 -17.70
CA GLU A 212 -0.42 6.04 -17.07
C GLU A 212 0.53 6.36 -15.90
N ILE A 213 0.82 5.39 -15.04
CA ILE A 213 1.76 5.56 -13.91
C ILE A 213 3.17 5.90 -14.42
N ILE A 214 3.66 5.26 -15.49
CA ILE A 214 4.97 5.57 -16.10
C ILE A 214 4.99 7.01 -16.60
N GLY A 215 3.90 7.50 -17.19
CA GLY A 215 3.78 8.90 -17.57
C GLY A 215 3.92 9.87 -16.40
N HIS A 216 3.37 9.54 -15.22
CA HIS A 216 3.54 10.33 -14.00
C HIS A 216 4.96 10.26 -13.42
N ILE A 217 5.63 9.10 -13.53
CA ILE A 217 7.03 8.93 -13.09
C ILE A 217 8.00 9.76 -13.96
N GLY A 218 7.67 9.98 -15.24
CA GLY A 218 8.48 10.78 -16.16
C GLY A 218 9.77 10.08 -16.62
N LEU A 219 9.74 8.76 -16.78
CA LEU A 219 10.87 7.97 -17.28
C LEU A 219 10.60 7.50 -18.72
N ASP A 220 11.51 7.82 -19.63
CA ASP A 220 11.53 7.33 -21.00
C ASP A 220 12.35 6.04 -21.12
N ALA A 221 12.11 5.25 -22.18
CA ALA A 221 12.92 4.07 -22.48
C ALA A 221 14.38 4.45 -22.75
N ARG A 222 15.31 3.69 -22.21
CA ARG A 222 16.75 3.84 -22.40
C ARG A 222 17.27 3.05 -23.61
#